data_45f4448f02a0fe23ac85e81c686b0151
#
_entry.id   45f4448f02a0fe23ac85e81c686b0151
#
_cell.length_a   1.000
_cell.length_b   1.000
_cell.length_c   1.000
_cell.angle_alpha   90.00
_cell.angle_beta   90.00
_cell.angle_gamma   90.00
#
_symmetry.space_group_name_H-M   'P 1'
#
loop_
_entity.id
_entity.type
_entity.pdbx_description
1 polymer ?
#
loop_
_entity_poly.entity_id
_entity_poly.type
_entity_poly.pdbx_seq_one_letter_code
_entity_poly.pdbx_strand_id
1 'polypeptide(L)'
;MITVMKAIIILLLQIIIYYLFGSLLELICRKKHGMVFKVISGFLTYQIIFQICALPMIKMDQTLTRLTILWLLIVAICCIWVGIRCRKRIMEDIGMVRNAFFRHKIWFLLMGIFLLVMCYYVSVNGEINDDSTYYIGLINTTLTSNRLY
;
A
#
# COMPACT_ATOMS: atom_id res chain seq x y z
N MET A 1 -8.70 -0.27 -20.67
CA MET A 1 -9.18 -1.41 -19.84
C MET A 1 -8.07 -2.12 -19.07
N ILE A 2 -6.99 -2.56 -19.72
CA ILE A 2 -5.85 -3.26 -19.08
C ILE A 2 -5.19 -2.39 -17.99
N THR A 3 -5.04 -1.09 -18.19
CA THR A 3 -4.39 -0.16 -17.25
C THR A 3 -5.21 -0.01 -15.97
N VAL A 4 -6.53 0.12 -16.07
CA VAL A 4 -7.42 0.23 -14.91
C VAL A 4 -7.41 -1.04 -14.07
N MET A 5 -7.41 -2.21 -14.73
CA MET A 5 -7.35 -3.49 -14.05
C MET A 5 -6.02 -3.66 -13.29
N LYS A 6 -4.90 -3.25 -13.88
CA LYS A 6 -3.60 -3.24 -13.20
C LYS A 6 -3.61 -2.32 -11.98
N ALA A 7 -4.16 -1.12 -12.11
CA ALA A 7 -4.25 -0.16 -10.99
C ALA A 7 -5.08 -0.72 -9.83
N ILE A 8 -6.21 -1.36 -10.09
CA ILE A 8 -7.05 -1.99 -9.06
C ILE A 8 -6.28 -3.11 -8.35
N ILE A 9 -5.57 -3.97 -9.09
CA ILE A 9 -4.77 -5.06 -8.50
C ILE A 9 -3.68 -4.50 -7.60
N ILE A 10 -2.97 -3.45 -8.03
CA ILE A 10 -1.92 -2.80 -7.26
C ILE A 10 -2.51 -2.20 -5.97
N LEU A 11 -3.65 -1.51 -6.06
CA LEU A 11 -4.31 -0.91 -4.91
C LEU A 11 -4.76 -1.97 -3.89
N LEU A 12 -5.34 -3.08 -4.36
CA LEU A 12 -5.71 -4.19 -3.48
C LEU A 12 -4.48 -4.81 -2.80
N LEU A 13 -3.39 -5.00 -3.54
CA LEU A 13 -2.14 -5.50 -3.00
C LEU A 13 -1.58 -4.56 -1.92
N GLN A 14 -1.61 -3.24 -2.15
CA GLN A 14 -1.19 -2.24 -1.18
C GLN A 14 -2.03 -2.29 0.11
N ILE A 15 -3.34 -2.40 0.00
CA ILE A 15 -4.22 -2.52 1.18
C ILE A 15 -3.87 -3.77 2.00
N ILE A 16 -3.58 -4.89 1.35
CA ILE A 16 -3.15 -6.12 2.01
C ILE A 16 -1.82 -5.90 2.74
N ILE A 17 -0.84 -5.28 2.08
CA ILE A 17 0.45 -4.97 2.68
C ILE A 17 0.27 -4.06 3.90
N TYR A 18 -0.53 -3.00 3.79
CA TYR A 18 -0.80 -2.10 4.92
C TYR A 18 -1.49 -2.82 6.08
N TYR A 19 -2.46 -3.69 5.80
CA TYR A 19 -3.09 -4.52 6.81
C TYR A 19 -2.06 -5.42 7.54
N LEU A 20 -1.11 -6.01 6.82
CA LEU A 20 -0.06 -6.84 7.41
C LEU A 20 0.90 -6.03 8.28
N PHE A 21 1.32 -4.85 7.84
CA PHE A 21 2.14 -3.94 8.66
C PHE A 21 1.42 -3.44 9.92
N GLY A 22 0.12 -3.18 9.83
CA GLY A 22 -0.71 -2.84 11.01
C GLY A 22 -0.87 -4.02 11.96
N SER A 23 -0.96 -5.23 11.43
CA SER A 23 -0.98 -6.45 12.25
C SER A 23 0.36 -6.71 12.93
N LEU A 24 1.48 -6.33 12.29
CA LEU A 24 2.81 -6.34 12.91
C LEU A 24 2.86 -5.37 14.10
N LEU A 25 2.35 -4.14 13.93
CA LEU A 25 2.29 -3.16 15.00
C LEU A 25 1.43 -3.66 16.17
N GLU A 26 0.31 -4.31 15.89
CA GLU A 26 -0.55 -4.93 16.90
C GLU A 26 0.18 -6.02 17.70
N LEU A 27 1.03 -6.81 17.04
CA LEU A 27 1.89 -7.80 17.70
C LEU A 27 2.88 -7.13 18.67
N ILE A 28 3.50 -6.04 18.26
CA ILE A 28 4.48 -5.30 19.06
C ILE A 28 3.79 -4.64 20.24
N CYS A 29 2.68 -3.94 20.02
CA CYS A 29 1.94 -3.20 21.03
C CYS A 29 1.08 -4.10 21.94
N ARG A 30 0.89 -5.38 21.61
CA ARG A 30 0.04 -6.35 22.33
C ARG A 30 -1.41 -5.90 22.55
N LYS A 31 -1.90 -4.97 21.74
CA LYS A 31 -3.28 -4.46 21.80
C LYS A 31 -4.05 -4.88 20.57
N LYS A 32 -5.30 -5.31 20.76
CA LYS A 32 -6.19 -5.62 19.64
C LYS A 32 -6.85 -4.36 19.11
N HIS A 33 -6.80 -4.17 17.82
CA HIS A 33 -7.41 -3.04 17.12
C HIS A 33 -8.33 -3.53 16.00
N GLY A 34 -9.31 -2.69 15.63
CA GLY A 34 -10.19 -2.98 14.49
C GLY A 34 -9.44 -2.95 13.16
N MET A 35 -10.01 -3.61 12.15
CA MET A 35 -9.39 -3.76 10.83
C MET A 35 -9.02 -2.42 10.17
N VAL A 36 -9.90 -1.42 10.24
CA VAL A 36 -9.65 -0.08 9.68
C VAL A 36 -8.42 0.56 10.33
N PHE A 37 -8.32 0.46 11.65
CA PHE A 37 -7.16 0.96 12.37
C PHE A 37 -5.86 0.24 11.94
N LYS A 38 -5.91 -1.08 11.70
CA LYS A 38 -4.76 -1.84 11.19
C LYS A 38 -4.29 -1.32 9.83
N VAL A 39 -5.22 -1.05 8.90
CA VAL A 39 -4.85 -0.51 7.58
C VAL A 39 -4.23 0.88 7.69
N ILE A 40 -4.81 1.78 8.48
CA ILE A 40 -4.31 3.14 8.64
C ILE A 40 -2.95 3.15 9.37
N SER A 41 -2.84 2.47 10.49
CA SER A 41 -1.59 2.37 11.25
C SER A 41 -0.52 1.63 10.45
N GLY A 42 -0.91 0.64 9.67
CA GLY A 42 -0.02 -0.09 8.78
C GLY A 42 0.52 0.76 7.63
N PHE A 43 -0.31 1.62 7.05
CA PHE A 43 0.16 2.62 6.08
C PHE A 43 1.24 3.53 6.69
N LEU A 44 0.99 4.08 7.89
CA LEU A 44 1.97 4.94 8.57
C LEU A 44 3.25 4.17 8.88
N THR A 45 3.13 2.96 9.42
CA THR A 45 4.29 2.10 9.74
C THR A 45 5.09 1.76 8.50
N TYR A 46 4.43 1.43 7.39
CA TYR A 46 5.05 1.17 6.10
C TYR A 46 5.86 2.37 5.63
N GLN A 47 5.28 3.58 5.69
CA GLN A 47 5.95 4.81 5.27
C GLN A 47 7.17 5.12 6.17
N ILE A 48 7.04 4.99 7.49
CA ILE A 48 8.13 5.23 8.44
C ILE A 48 9.30 4.28 8.18
N ILE A 49 9.04 2.97 8.04
CA ILE A 49 10.09 1.97 7.79
C ILE A 49 10.75 2.23 6.44
N PHE A 50 9.95 2.57 5.40
CA PHE A 50 10.50 2.94 4.09
C PHE A 50 11.44 4.12 4.18
N GLN A 51 11.05 5.19 4.87
CA GLN A 51 11.88 6.39 5.07
C GLN A 51 13.19 6.07 5.82
N ILE A 52 13.12 5.25 6.87
CA ILE A 52 14.30 4.82 7.63
C ILE A 52 15.29 4.07 6.73
N CYS A 53 14.80 3.27 5.78
CA CYS A 53 15.65 2.54 4.84
C CYS A 53 16.16 3.43 3.70
N ALA A 54 15.30 4.31 3.15
CA ALA A 54 15.60 5.11 1.98
C ALA A 54 16.61 6.22 2.28
N LEU A 55 16.47 6.93 3.41
CA LEU A 55 17.32 8.08 3.75
C LEU A 55 18.81 7.73 3.82
N PRO A 56 19.26 6.66 4.50
CA PRO A 56 20.68 6.27 4.48
C PRO A 56 21.16 5.90 3.09
N MET A 57 20.33 5.21 2.29
CA MET A 57 20.72 4.79 0.94
C MET A 57 20.88 5.97 -0.02
N ILE A 58 20.04 7.01 0.11
CA ILE A 58 20.19 8.27 -0.63
C ILE A 58 21.52 8.93 -0.25
N LYS A 59 21.84 9.04 1.05
CA LYS A 59 23.10 9.63 1.53
C LYS A 59 24.35 8.87 1.09
N MET A 60 24.20 7.58 0.82
CA MET A 60 25.31 6.71 0.37
C MET A 60 25.37 6.57 -1.16
N ASP A 61 24.65 7.40 -1.91
CA ASP A 61 24.54 7.36 -3.39
C ASP A 61 24.23 5.97 -3.94
N GLN A 62 23.41 5.21 -3.22
CA GLN A 62 23.02 3.87 -3.67
C GLN A 62 22.03 3.94 -4.84
N THR A 63 22.00 2.86 -5.63
CA THR A 63 21.09 2.79 -6.77
C THR A 63 19.65 2.50 -6.36
N LEU A 64 18.69 2.98 -7.15
CA LEU A 64 17.26 2.69 -6.98
C LEU A 64 17.00 1.17 -6.95
N THR A 65 17.70 0.41 -7.78
CA THR A 65 17.58 -1.05 -7.83
C THR A 65 17.91 -1.70 -6.49
N ARG A 66 18.97 -1.25 -5.80
CA ARG A 66 19.34 -1.77 -4.48
C ARG A 66 18.29 -1.46 -3.42
N LEU A 67 17.76 -0.24 -3.43
CA LEU A 67 16.67 0.15 -2.54
C LEU A 67 15.43 -0.71 -2.77
N THR A 68 15.06 -0.93 -4.03
CA THR A 68 13.90 -1.75 -4.39
C THR A 68 14.08 -3.20 -3.91
N ILE A 69 15.24 -3.80 -4.12
CA ILE A 69 15.53 -5.17 -3.65
C ILE A 69 15.45 -5.24 -2.13
N LEU A 70 16.12 -4.32 -1.42
CA LEU A 70 16.07 -4.26 0.04
C LEU A 70 14.64 -4.12 0.54
N TRP A 71 13.86 -3.23 -0.07
CA TRP A 71 12.48 -2.99 0.31
C TRP A 71 11.60 -4.22 0.09
N LEU A 72 11.72 -4.89 -1.05
CA LEU A 72 11.00 -6.13 -1.32
C LEU A 72 11.34 -7.24 -0.31
N LEU A 73 12.60 -7.35 0.08
CA LEU A 73 13.02 -8.30 1.11
C LEU A 73 12.38 -8.00 2.47
N ILE A 74 12.38 -6.73 2.90
CA ILE A 74 11.74 -6.31 4.15
C ILE A 74 10.25 -6.62 4.13
N VAL A 75 9.55 -6.26 3.06
CA VAL A 75 8.12 -6.54 2.90
C VAL A 75 7.85 -8.05 2.92
N ALA A 76 8.64 -8.85 2.21
CA ALA A 76 8.49 -10.30 2.18
C ALA A 76 8.68 -10.92 3.58
N ILE A 77 9.73 -10.53 4.32
CA ILE A 77 9.99 -11.00 5.69
C ILE A 77 8.82 -10.62 6.61
N CYS A 78 8.34 -9.37 6.56
CA CYS A 78 7.21 -8.92 7.35
C CYS A 78 5.94 -9.73 7.02
N CYS A 79 5.65 -9.94 5.74
CA CYS A 79 4.47 -10.70 5.30
C CYS A 79 4.51 -12.15 5.79
N ILE A 80 5.67 -12.81 5.67
CA ILE A 80 5.85 -14.20 6.14
C ILE A 80 5.69 -14.27 7.65
N TRP A 81 6.37 -13.38 8.39
CA TRP A 81 6.32 -13.36 9.84
C TRP A 81 4.90 -13.16 10.37
N VAL A 82 4.20 -12.14 9.86
CA VAL A 82 2.82 -11.84 10.26
C VAL A 82 1.87 -12.95 9.81
N GLY A 83 2.05 -13.49 8.62
CA GLY A 83 1.25 -14.60 8.10
C GLY A 83 1.29 -15.83 9.00
N ILE A 84 2.48 -16.17 9.53
CA ILE A 84 2.66 -17.30 10.44
C ILE A 84 2.09 -16.99 11.83
N ARG A 85 2.45 -15.84 12.40
CA ARG A 85 2.10 -15.48 13.79
C ARG A 85 0.63 -15.08 13.96
N CYS A 86 0.05 -14.38 12.98
CA CYS A 86 -1.29 -13.81 13.05
C CYS A 86 -2.34 -14.63 12.28
N ARG A 87 -2.02 -15.83 11.80
CA ARG A 87 -2.91 -16.64 10.93
C ARG A 87 -4.35 -16.73 11.46
N LYS A 88 -4.54 -17.05 12.74
CA LYS A 88 -5.86 -17.17 13.34
C LYS A 88 -6.63 -15.84 13.30
N ARG A 89 -5.95 -14.73 13.66
CA ARG A 89 -6.55 -13.38 13.65
C ARG A 89 -6.91 -12.93 12.24
N ILE A 90 -6.04 -13.21 11.27
CA ILE A 90 -6.30 -12.89 9.86
C ILE A 90 -7.56 -13.61 9.38
N MET A 91 -7.74 -14.88 9.74
CA MET A 91 -8.93 -15.64 9.39
C MET A 91 -10.20 -15.10 10.07
N GLU A 92 -10.11 -14.65 11.33
CA GLU A 92 -11.20 -13.99 12.04
C GLU A 92 -11.59 -12.66 11.36
N ASP A 93 -10.60 -11.83 11.02
CA ASP A 93 -10.81 -10.55 10.34
C ASP A 93 -11.42 -10.74 8.95
N ILE A 94 -10.95 -11.72 8.17
CA ILE A 94 -11.54 -12.07 6.88
C ILE A 94 -13.00 -12.51 7.06
N GLY A 95 -13.29 -13.31 8.09
CA GLY A 95 -14.65 -13.71 8.43
C GLY A 95 -15.56 -12.52 8.74
N MET A 96 -15.06 -11.54 9.52
CA MET A 96 -15.79 -10.31 9.82
C MET A 96 -16.07 -9.48 8.56
N VAL A 97 -15.09 -9.31 7.68
CA VAL A 97 -15.26 -8.58 6.40
C VAL A 97 -16.27 -9.27 5.51
N ARG A 98 -16.18 -10.60 5.38
CA ARG A 98 -17.13 -11.37 4.61
C ARG A 98 -18.56 -11.20 5.13
N ASN A 99 -18.75 -11.29 6.44
CA ASN A 99 -20.07 -11.11 7.06
C ASN A 99 -20.59 -9.68 6.91
N ALA A 100 -19.72 -8.66 7.06
CA ALA A 100 -20.05 -7.26 6.81
C ALA A 100 -20.44 -7.02 5.34
N PHE A 101 -19.73 -7.63 4.40
CA PHE A 101 -20.04 -7.55 2.97
C PHE A 101 -21.44 -8.12 2.67
N PHE A 102 -21.77 -9.31 3.17
CA PHE A 102 -23.09 -9.91 2.96
C PHE A 102 -24.21 -9.12 3.63
N ARG A 103 -23.94 -8.55 4.81
CA ARG A 103 -24.92 -7.72 5.55
C ARG A 103 -25.18 -6.38 4.90
N HIS A 104 -24.15 -5.77 4.31
CA HIS A 104 -24.19 -4.41 3.77
C HIS A 104 -23.87 -4.36 2.27
N LYS A 105 -24.22 -5.42 1.52
CA LYS A 105 -23.88 -5.57 0.09
C LYS A 105 -24.21 -4.35 -0.77
N ILE A 106 -25.34 -3.67 -0.49
CA ILE A 106 -25.77 -2.50 -1.24
C ILE A 106 -24.80 -1.34 -1.03
N TRP A 107 -24.38 -1.09 0.20
CA TRP A 107 -23.41 -0.04 0.52
C TRP A 107 -22.05 -0.30 -0.11
N PHE A 108 -21.59 -1.54 -0.10
CA PHE A 108 -20.32 -1.91 -0.76
C PHE A 108 -20.43 -1.73 -2.29
N LEU A 109 -21.58 -2.05 -2.89
CA LEU A 109 -21.82 -1.85 -4.31
C LEU A 109 -21.83 -0.37 -4.66
N LEU A 110 -22.53 0.48 -3.89
CA LEU A 110 -22.56 1.93 -4.09
C LEU A 110 -21.17 2.54 -3.95
N MET A 111 -20.40 2.11 -2.94
CA MET A 111 -19.02 2.58 -2.74
C MET A 111 -18.10 2.15 -3.89
N GLY A 112 -18.28 0.93 -4.42
CA GLY A 112 -17.56 0.44 -5.60
C GLY A 112 -17.87 1.27 -6.85
N ILE A 113 -19.14 1.57 -7.10
CA ILE A 113 -19.57 2.44 -8.22
C ILE A 113 -18.98 3.83 -8.04
N PHE A 114 -19.06 4.41 -6.83
CA PHE A 114 -18.49 5.73 -6.54
C PHE A 114 -16.98 5.77 -6.83
N LEU A 115 -16.22 4.77 -6.38
CA LEU A 115 -14.78 4.68 -6.66
C LEU A 115 -14.50 4.57 -8.16
N LEU A 116 -15.27 3.76 -8.89
CA LEU A 116 -15.12 3.64 -10.35
C LEU A 116 -15.40 4.97 -11.06
N VAL A 117 -16.45 5.70 -10.65
CA VAL A 117 -16.77 7.02 -11.21
C VAL A 117 -15.66 8.02 -10.90
N MET A 118 -15.13 8.03 -9.67
CA MET A 118 -14.01 8.92 -9.29
C MET A 118 -12.74 8.57 -10.06
N CYS A 119 -12.40 7.30 -10.21
CA CYS A 119 -11.26 6.88 -11.01
C CYS A 119 -11.41 7.27 -12.49
N TYR A 120 -12.61 7.10 -13.03
CA TYR A 120 -12.92 7.54 -14.40
C TYR A 120 -12.79 9.06 -14.54
N TYR A 121 -13.40 9.82 -13.62
CA TYR A 121 -13.34 11.27 -13.63
C TYR A 121 -11.89 11.79 -13.58
N VAL A 122 -11.08 11.27 -12.66
CA VAL A 122 -9.66 11.63 -12.55
C VAL A 122 -8.88 11.24 -13.81
N SER A 123 -9.20 10.08 -14.41
CA SER A 123 -8.55 9.62 -15.64
C SER A 123 -8.85 10.48 -16.87
N VAL A 124 -10.07 11.06 -16.93
CA VAL A 124 -10.50 11.85 -18.09
C VAL A 124 -10.18 13.34 -17.91
N ASN A 125 -10.35 13.86 -16.68
CA ASN A 125 -10.19 15.29 -16.38
C ASN A 125 -8.92 15.60 -15.59
N GLY A 126 -8.04 14.62 -15.34
CA GLY A 126 -6.77 14.84 -14.68
C GLY A 126 -5.86 15.70 -15.57
N GLU A 127 -5.95 17.01 -15.42
CA GLU A 127 -5.02 17.92 -16.05
C GLU A 127 -3.62 17.71 -15.45
N ILE A 128 -2.65 17.52 -16.35
CA ILE A 128 -1.24 17.54 -15.96
C ILE A 128 -0.88 19.01 -15.77
N ASN A 129 -0.91 19.47 -14.52
CA ASN A 129 -0.42 20.81 -14.18
C ASN A 129 1.11 20.82 -14.11
N ASP A 130 1.72 22.01 -14.01
CA ASP A 130 3.16 22.18 -14.00
C ASP A 130 3.85 21.38 -12.89
N ASP A 131 3.22 21.29 -11.71
CA ASP A 131 3.73 20.50 -10.59
C ASP A 131 3.75 19.01 -10.90
N SER A 132 2.69 18.49 -11.53
CA SER A 132 2.61 17.09 -11.95
C SER A 132 3.67 16.77 -13.00
N THR A 133 3.94 17.70 -13.93
CA THR A 133 4.98 17.56 -14.95
C THR A 133 6.36 17.51 -14.32
N TYR A 134 6.62 18.35 -13.29
CA TYR A 134 7.87 18.31 -12.54
C TYR A 134 8.10 16.97 -11.85
N TYR A 135 7.09 16.46 -11.12
CA TYR A 135 7.21 15.16 -10.44
C TYR A 135 7.35 13.99 -11.40
N ILE A 136 6.63 14.01 -12.52
CA ILE A 136 6.77 12.99 -13.58
C ILE A 136 8.18 13.03 -14.16
N GLY A 137 8.74 14.23 -14.41
CA GLY A 137 10.10 14.42 -14.86
C GLY A 137 11.10 13.86 -13.85
N LEU A 138 10.96 14.16 -12.56
CA LEU A 138 11.82 13.66 -11.50
C LEU A 138 11.79 12.13 -11.40
N ILE A 139 10.59 11.54 -11.42
CA ILE A 139 10.41 10.09 -11.41
C ILE A 139 11.09 9.45 -12.63
N ASN A 140 10.89 10.02 -13.80
CA ASN A 140 11.47 9.50 -15.03
C ASN A 140 13.00 9.57 -15.02
N THR A 141 13.57 10.69 -14.54
CA THR A 141 15.01 10.85 -14.36
C THR A 141 15.57 9.85 -13.36
N THR A 142 14.90 9.63 -12.23
CA THR A 142 15.30 8.64 -11.23
C THR A 142 15.28 7.22 -11.81
N LEU A 143 14.23 6.87 -12.57
CA LEU A 143 14.10 5.55 -13.19
C LEU A 143 15.16 5.33 -14.28
N THR A 144 15.44 6.32 -15.11
CA THR A 144 16.41 6.20 -16.22
C THR A 144 17.84 6.23 -15.75
N SER A 145 18.18 7.05 -14.76
CA SER A 145 19.53 7.14 -14.20
C SER A 145 19.83 6.06 -13.16
N ASN A 146 18.81 5.35 -12.68
CA ASN A 146 18.91 4.38 -11.57
C ASN A 146 19.59 4.98 -10.31
N ARG A 147 19.47 6.28 -10.10
CA ARG A 147 20.00 7.00 -8.93
C ARG A 147 18.86 7.53 -8.06
N LEU A 148 19.14 7.63 -6.77
CA LEU A 148 18.24 8.24 -5.80
C LEU A 148 18.68 9.70 -5.62
N TYR A 149 17.78 10.65 -5.86
CA TYR A 149 18.00 12.09 -5.69
C TYR A 149 17.36 12.59 -4.40
#